data_f9f19ddc0dfcb5ebabee3d73d93034b1
#
_entry.id   f9f19ddc0dfcb5ebabee3d73d93034b1
#
_cell.length_a   1.000
_cell.length_b   1.000
_cell.length_c   1.000
_cell.angle_alpha   90.00
_cell.angle_beta   90.00
_cell.angle_gamma   90.00
#
_symmetry.space_group_name_H-M   'P 1'
#
loop_
_entity.id
_entity.type
_entity.pdbx_description
1 polymer ?
#
loop_
_entity_poly.entity_id
_entity_poly.type
_entity_poly.pdbx_seq_one_letter_code
_entity_poly.pdbx_strand_id
1 'polypeptide(L)'
;MKGKFIVLEGLEGAGKSTAHQAVLAQLKKSGITDIVMTREPGGTPLAEKLRHLIKHELEEPVCDKAELLMLYAARVQLVENVIKPAIAEGKWVLGDRHDMSTQAYQGGGRQIDSHLLDTLKKTILGKFEPDFTIYLDIDPVIGLERARGRGELDRIEQQSLDFFYRTRQRYLALTQNNEKAVIINAEQPLEKVVADIQQAVEKFLSFAK
;
A
#
# COMPACT_ATOMS: atom_id res chain seq x y z
N MET A 1 22.16 -10.25 -5.20
CA MET A 1 20.79 -10.77 -4.98
C MET A 1 19.88 -10.19 -6.05
N LYS A 2 18.87 -10.93 -6.49
CA LYS A 2 17.83 -10.38 -7.40
C LYS A 2 17.03 -9.33 -6.63
N GLY A 3 16.68 -8.21 -7.29
CA GLY A 3 15.83 -7.18 -6.69
C GLY A 3 14.49 -7.73 -6.23
N LYS A 4 13.92 -7.15 -5.16
CA LYS A 4 12.65 -7.56 -4.56
C LYS A 4 11.74 -6.36 -4.37
N PHE A 5 10.43 -6.59 -4.40
CA PHE A 5 9.42 -5.58 -4.15
C PHE A 5 8.69 -5.85 -2.83
N ILE A 6 8.91 -4.97 -1.84
CA ILE A 6 8.22 -4.98 -0.54
C ILE A 6 7.21 -3.85 -0.53
N VAL A 7 6.01 -4.09 0.00
CA VAL A 7 4.94 -3.10 0.11
C VAL A 7 4.45 -2.97 1.53
N LEU A 8 4.22 -1.74 1.95
CA LEU A 8 3.49 -1.40 3.18
C LEU A 8 2.05 -1.04 2.84
N GLU A 9 1.13 -1.67 3.53
CA GLU A 9 -0.31 -1.46 3.40
C GLU A 9 -0.92 -1.09 4.75
N GLY A 10 -2.07 -0.44 4.73
CA GLY A 10 -2.79 -0.07 5.95
C GLY A 10 -3.62 1.19 5.78
N LEU A 11 -4.57 1.39 6.69
CA LEU A 11 -5.42 2.57 6.72
C LEU A 11 -4.61 3.86 7.01
N GLU A 12 -5.27 4.99 6.88
CA GLU A 12 -4.75 6.28 7.34
C GLU A 12 -4.48 6.20 8.84
N GLY A 13 -3.42 6.87 9.30
CA GLY A 13 -3.01 6.83 10.71
C GLY A 13 -2.38 5.52 11.20
N ALA A 14 -2.28 4.47 10.37
CA ALA A 14 -1.65 3.19 10.75
C ALA A 14 -0.12 3.26 10.98
N GLY A 15 0.53 4.40 10.72
CA GLY A 15 1.96 4.57 10.98
C GLY A 15 2.89 4.10 9.86
N LYS A 16 2.41 4.06 8.59
CA LYS A 16 3.22 3.62 7.45
C LYS A 16 4.56 4.33 7.31
N SER A 17 4.64 5.64 7.59
CA SER A 17 5.91 6.38 7.53
C SER A 17 6.96 5.83 8.50
N THR A 18 6.57 5.49 9.72
CA THR A 18 7.45 4.86 10.70
C THR A 18 7.82 3.43 10.28
N ALA A 19 6.83 2.69 9.76
CA ALA A 19 7.07 1.34 9.23
C ALA A 19 8.07 1.35 8.06
N HIS A 20 8.01 2.33 7.17
CA HIS A 20 9.01 2.54 6.12
C HIS A 20 10.42 2.66 6.70
N GLN A 21 10.61 3.47 7.74
CA GLN A 21 11.92 3.62 8.39
C GLN A 21 12.39 2.31 9.03
N ALA A 22 11.50 1.56 9.68
CA ALA A 22 11.81 0.28 10.28
C ALA A 22 12.26 -0.77 9.24
N VAL A 23 11.54 -0.87 8.10
CA VAL A 23 11.90 -1.74 6.98
C VAL A 23 13.25 -1.34 6.40
N LEU A 24 13.45 -0.04 6.10
CA LEU A 24 14.73 0.46 5.57
C LEU A 24 15.91 0.17 6.49
N ALA A 25 15.74 0.38 7.80
CA ALA A 25 16.79 0.09 8.79
C ALA A 25 17.16 -1.40 8.78
N GLN A 26 16.18 -2.30 8.74
CA GLN A 26 16.40 -3.74 8.71
C GLN A 26 17.03 -4.22 7.40
N LEU A 27 16.62 -3.69 6.26
CA LEU A 27 17.23 -3.99 4.95
C LEU A 27 18.71 -3.57 4.93
N LYS A 28 19.01 -2.33 5.38
CA LYS A 28 20.39 -1.82 5.46
C LYS A 28 21.25 -2.65 6.41
N LYS A 29 20.73 -3.03 7.57
CA LYS A 29 21.41 -3.92 8.53
C LYS A 29 21.75 -5.27 7.89
N SER A 30 20.92 -5.73 6.94
CA SER A 30 21.13 -6.98 6.20
C SER A 30 22.00 -6.82 4.94
N GLY A 31 22.62 -5.64 4.73
CA GLY A 31 23.52 -5.35 3.61
C GLY A 31 22.81 -4.94 2.32
N ILE A 32 21.49 -4.70 2.36
CA ILE A 32 20.71 -4.24 1.20
C ILE A 32 20.63 -2.72 1.26
N THR A 33 21.40 -2.04 0.42
CA THR A 33 21.56 -0.57 0.45
C THR A 33 21.00 0.12 -0.78
N ASP A 34 20.87 -0.59 -1.91
CA ASP A 34 20.32 -0.03 -3.16
C ASP A 34 18.79 -0.25 -3.19
N ILE A 35 18.07 0.73 -2.66
CA ILE A 35 16.63 0.66 -2.42
C ILE A 35 15.94 1.86 -3.08
N VAL A 36 15.03 1.59 -3.99
CA VAL A 36 14.12 2.59 -4.58
C VAL A 36 12.86 2.67 -3.73
N MET A 37 12.51 3.88 -3.30
CA MET A 37 11.27 4.13 -2.56
C MET A 37 10.20 4.66 -3.49
N THR A 38 8.99 4.12 -3.37
CA THR A 38 7.83 4.53 -4.16
C THR A 38 6.58 4.70 -3.29
N ARG A 39 5.54 5.29 -3.87
CA ARG A 39 4.22 5.35 -3.24
C ARG A 39 3.10 5.31 -4.28
N GLU A 40 1.95 4.80 -3.90
CA GLU A 40 0.74 4.83 -4.73
C GLU A 40 -0.43 5.54 -4.03
N PRO A 41 -1.28 6.21 -4.83
CA PRO A 41 -1.01 6.61 -6.20
C PRO A 41 0.10 7.65 -6.26
N GLY A 42 0.94 7.63 -7.31
CA GLY A 42 2.06 8.58 -7.48
C GLY A 42 3.36 7.94 -7.96
N GLY A 43 4.48 8.61 -7.69
CA GLY A 43 5.82 8.09 -7.96
C GLY A 43 6.34 8.30 -9.39
N THR A 44 5.52 8.87 -10.30
CA THR A 44 5.94 9.35 -11.62
C THR A 44 5.21 10.65 -11.95
N PRO A 45 5.73 11.50 -12.87
CA PRO A 45 5.06 12.77 -13.20
C PRO A 45 3.59 12.62 -13.61
N LEU A 46 3.24 11.57 -14.39
CA LEU A 46 1.86 11.30 -14.76
C LEU A 46 1.05 10.79 -13.56
N ALA A 47 1.59 9.85 -12.80
CA ALA A 47 0.89 9.29 -11.65
C ALA A 47 0.66 10.33 -10.55
N GLU A 48 1.53 11.34 -10.38
CA GLU A 48 1.31 12.46 -9.45
C GLU A 48 0.14 13.36 -9.90
N LYS A 49 -0.03 13.58 -11.20
CA LYS A 49 -1.21 14.30 -11.73
C LYS A 49 -2.51 13.53 -11.44
N LEU A 50 -2.50 12.21 -11.66
CA LEU A 50 -3.64 11.36 -11.34
C LEU A 50 -3.91 11.32 -9.83
N ARG A 51 -2.87 11.26 -8.99
CA ARG A 51 -2.98 11.38 -7.53
C ARG A 51 -3.69 12.68 -7.13
N HIS A 52 -3.34 13.79 -7.76
CA HIS A 52 -3.99 15.08 -7.49
C HIS A 52 -5.50 15.00 -7.76
N LEU A 53 -5.89 14.49 -8.93
CA LEU A 53 -7.31 14.31 -9.30
C LEU A 53 -8.06 13.35 -8.35
N ILE A 54 -7.39 12.30 -7.85
CA ILE A 54 -8.01 11.34 -6.93
C ILE A 54 -8.23 11.94 -5.54
N LYS A 55 -7.28 12.74 -5.02
CA LYS A 55 -7.25 13.15 -3.63
C LYS A 55 -7.95 14.48 -3.34
N HIS A 56 -8.01 15.37 -4.31
CA HIS A 56 -8.58 16.70 -4.12
C HIS A 56 -10.04 16.74 -4.57
N GLU A 57 -10.79 17.66 -3.99
CA GLU A 57 -12.13 17.97 -4.47
C GLU A 57 -12.03 18.62 -5.86
N LEU A 58 -12.93 18.22 -6.74
CA LEU A 58 -13.08 18.74 -8.09
C LEU A 58 -14.42 19.48 -8.18
N GLU A 59 -14.62 20.26 -9.25
CA GLU A 59 -15.90 20.95 -9.54
C GLU A 59 -17.06 19.97 -9.75
N GLU A 60 -16.74 18.71 -10.11
CA GLU A 60 -17.70 17.63 -10.30
C GLU A 60 -17.37 16.42 -9.38
N PRO A 61 -18.39 15.62 -8.98
CA PRO A 61 -18.17 14.40 -8.24
C PRO A 61 -17.40 13.36 -9.08
N VAL A 62 -16.34 12.79 -8.51
CA VAL A 62 -15.62 11.66 -9.12
C VAL A 62 -16.39 10.37 -8.85
N CYS A 63 -16.92 9.72 -9.88
CA CYS A 63 -17.60 8.44 -9.74
C CYS A 63 -16.59 7.31 -9.39
N ASP A 64 -17.08 6.29 -8.69
CA ASP A 64 -16.23 5.20 -8.18
C ASP A 64 -15.44 4.46 -9.26
N LYS A 65 -16.02 4.29 -10.46
CA LYS A 65 -15.32 3.65 -11.58
C LYS A 65 -14.22 4.53 -12.17
N ALA A 66 -14.43 5.85 -12.25
CA ALA A 66 -13.40 6.78 -12.68
C ALA A 66 -12.23 6.81 -11.68
N GLU A 67 -12.51 6.86 -10.37
CA GLU A 67 -11.50 6.74 -9.33
C GLU A 67 -10.68 5.45 -9.49
N LEU A 68 -11.35 4.31 -9.67
CA LEU A 68 -10.71 3.01 -9.89
C LEU A 68 -9.79 3.00 -11.12
N LEU A 69 -10.25 3.53 -12.25
CA LEU A 69 -9.46 3.58 -13.48
C LEU A 69 -8.25 4.50 -13.35
N MET A 70 -8.38 5.65 -12.69
CA MET A 70 -7.27 6.55 -12.41
C MET A 70 -6.22 5.90 -11.51
N LEU A 71 -6.65 5.12 -10.50
CA LEU A 71 -5.73 4.36 -9.63
C LEU A 71 -4.93 3.33 -10.43
N TYR A 72 -5.56 2.57 -11.32
CA TYR A 72 -4.86 1.60 -12.16
C TYR A 72 -3.97 2.27 -13.20
N ALA A 73 -4.39 3.41 -13.78
CA ALA A 73 -3.55 4.17 -14.70
C ALA A 73 -2.28 4.70 -14.02
N ALA A 74 -2.39 5.23 -12.79
CA ALA A 74 -1.25 5.66 -12.00
C ALA A 74 -0.32 4.48 -11.66
N ARG A 75 -0.90 3.34 -11.27
CA ARG A 75 -0.17 2.12 -10.90
C ARG A 75 0.62 1.54 -12.06
N VAL A 76 -0.02 1.32 -13.21
CA VAL A 76 0.68 0.75 -14.37
C VAL A 76 1.84 1.65 -14.81
N GLN A 77 1.65 2.97 -14.77
CA GLN A 77 2.71 3.92 -15.10
C GLN A 77 3.91 3.79 -14.13
N LEU A 78 3.66 3.63 -12.83
CA LEU A 78 4.70 3.42 -11.83
C LEU A 78 5.39 2.06 -11.99
N VAL A 79 4.61 1.00 -12.16
CA VAL A 79 5.13 -0.38 -12.30
C VAL A 79 6.06 -0.50 -13.50
N GLU A 80 5.64 -0.01 -14.67
CA GLU A 80 6.41 -0.17 -15.91
C GLU A 80 7.64 0.76 -15.96
N ASN A 81 7.58 1.97 -15.39
CA ASN A 81 8.64 2.96 -15.55
C ASN A 81 9.61 3.04 -14.35
N VAL A 82 9.24 2.51 -13.20
CA VAL A 82 10.07 2.59 -11.98
C VAL A 82 10.30 1.24 -11.36
N ILE A 83 9.23 0.49 -11.02
CA ILE A 83 9.38 -0.70 -10.18
C ILE A 83 10.06 -1.83 -10.95
N LYS A 84 9.54 -2.21 -12.11
CA LYS A 84 10.13 -3.29 -12.94
C LYS A 84 11.56 -2.99 -13.38
N PRO A 85 11.91 -1.78 -13.87
CA PRO A 85 13.28 -1.42 -14.18
C PRO A 85 14.22 -1.54 -12.99
N ALA A 86 13.83 -1.01 -11.82
CA ALA A 86 14.65 -1.10 -10.62
C ALA A 86 14.92 -2.56 -10.21
N ILE A 87 13.91 -3.42 -10.24
CA ILE A 87 14.07 -4.85 -9.96
C ILE A 87 14.98 -5.54 -10.98
N ALA A 88 14.85 -5.18 -12.26
CA ALA A 88 15.69 -5.73 -13.33
C ALA A 88 17.17 -5.34 -13.16
N GLU A 89 17.44 -4.15 -12.62
CA GLU A 89 18.79 -3.69 -12.24
C GLU A 89 19.30 -4.31 -10.94
N GLY A 90 18.54 -5.17 -10.29
CA GLY A 90 18.90 -5.80 -9.02
C GLY A 90 18.63 -4.96 -7.78
N LYS A 91 18.02 -3.77 -7.93
CA LYS A 91 17.64 -2.90 -6.81
C LYS A 91 16.40 -3.44 -6.11
N TRP A 92 16.32 -3.17 -4.82
CA TRP A 92 15.09 -3.44 -4.06
C TRP A 92 14.13 -2.27 -4.21
N VAL A 93 12.83 -2.56 -4.12
CA VAL A 93 11.80 -1.52 -4.13
C VAL A 93 10.97 -1.61 -2.85
N LEU A 94 10.80 -0.47 -2.18
CA LEU A 94 9.92 -0.35 -1.02
C LEU A 94 8.78 0.61 -1.36
N GLY A 95 7.57 0.08 -1.45
CA GLY A 95 6.37 0.82 -1.82
C GLY A 95 5.46 1.13 -0.64
N ASP A 96 4.88 2.34 -0.63
CA ASP A 96 3.73 2.69 0.20
C ASP A 96 2.47 2.49 -0.64
N ARG A 97 1.71 1.45 -0.34
CA ARG A 97 0.54 0.94 -1.05
C ARG A 97 0.85 0.30 -2.41
N HIS A 98 -0.01 -0.64 -2.79
CA HIS A 98 -0.06 -1.25 -4.11
C HIS A 98 -1.50 -1.76 -4.37
N ASP A 99 -1.66 -2.81 -5.17
CA ASP A 99 -2.97 -3.34 -5.58
C ASP A 99 -3.89 -3.74 -4.40
N MET A 100 -3.32 -4.22 -3.30
CA MET A 100 -4.11 -4.57 -2.10
C MET A 100 -4.90 -3.37 -1.56
N SER A 101 -4.35 -2.14 -1.64
CA SER A 101 -5.09 -0.91 -1.34
C SER A 101 -6.33 -0.75 -2.22
N THR A 102 -6.23 -0.99 -3.54
CA THR A 102 -7.39 -0.89 -4.44
C THR A 102 -8.44 -1.96 -4.13
N GLN A 103 -8.00 -3.19 -3.88
CA GLN A 103 -8.92 -4.26 -3.47
C GLN A 103 -9.64 -3.93 -2.14
N ALA A 104 -8.96 -3.25 -1.23
CA ALA A 104 -9.54 -2.88 0.06
C ALA A 104 -10.45 -1.64 -0.03
N TYR A 105 -9.97 -0.55 -0.61
CA TYR A 105 -10.70 0.73 -0.66
C TYR A 105 -11.83 0.72 -1.70
N GLN A 106 -11.54 0.33 -2.94
CA GLN A 106 -12.55 0.31 -3.99
C GLN A 106 -13.41 -0.95 -3.91
N GLY A 107 -12.82 -2.10 -3.57
CA GLY A 107 -13.59 -3.35 -3.39
C GLY A 107 -14.36 -3.38 -2.09
N GLY A 108 -13.68 -3.21 -0.95
CA GLY A 108 -14.31 -3.22 0.37
C GLY A 108 -15.08 -1.92 0.65
N GLY A 109 -14.39 -0.79 0.64
CA GLY A 109 -14.95 0.52 0.98
C GLY A 109 -16.07 0.98 0.04
N ARG A 110 -15.80 1.10 -1.27
CA ARG A 110 -16.75 1.49 -2.33
C ARG A 110 -17.69 0.36 -2.74
N GLN A 111 -17.43 -0.88 -2.34
CA GLN A 111 -18.21 -2.06 -2.70
C GLN A 111 -18.30 -2.30 -4.22
N ILE A 112 -17.25 -1.93 -4.96
CA ILE A 112 -17.15 -2.26 -6.39
C ILE A 112 -17.03 -3.77 -6.54
N ASP A 113 -17.72 -4.30 -7.55
CA ASP A 113 -17.74 -5.73 -7.86
C ASP A 113 -16.34 -6.34 -7.96
N SER A 114 -16.11 -7.43 -7.25
CA SER A 114 -14.80 -8.09 -7.17
C SER A 114 -14.35 -8.65 -8.51
N HIS A 115 -15.26 -9.07 -9.38
CA HIS A 115 -14.93 -9.59 -10.71
C HIS A 115 -14.33 -8.48 -11.59
N LEU A 116 -14.87 -7.24 -11.50
CA LEU A 116 -14.30 -6.10 -12.22
C LEU A 116 -12.88 -5.80 -11.73
N LEU A 117 -12.66 -5.79 -10.40
CA LEU A 117 -11.34 -5.56 -9.81
C LEU A 117 -10.33 -6.63 -10.22
N ASP A 118 -10.71 -7.90 -10.14
CA ASP A 118 -9.86 -9.01 -10.55
C ASP A 118 -9.53 -8.99 -12.05
N THR A 119 -10.49 -8.60 -12.88
CA THR A 119 -10.30 -8.46 -14.33
C THR A 119 -9.30 -7.36 -14.63
N LEU A 120 -9.44 -6.17 -14.01
CA LEU A 120 -8.50 -5.07 -14.16
C LEU A 120 -7.10 -5.44 -13.68
N LYS A 121 -7.00 -6.01 -12.47
CA LYS A 121 -5.72 -6.49 -11.93
C LYS A 121 -5.03 -7.46 -12.90
N LYS A 122 -5.72 -8.50 -13.35
CA LYS A 122 -5.17 -9.50 -14.29
C LYS A 122 -4.76 -8.88 -15.61
N THR A 123 -5.58 -7.97 -16.16
CA THR A 123 -5.32 -7.34 -17.45
C THR A 123 -4.12 -6.39 -17.37
N ILE A 124 -4.01 -5.60 -16.30
CA ILE A 124 -3.04 -4.50 -16.18
C ILE A 124 -1.73 -4.99 -15.58
N LEU A 125 -1.77 -5.77 -14.52
CA LEU A 125 -0.58 -6.22 -13.79
C LEU A 125 -0.13 -7.64 -14.21
N GLY A 126 -1.02 -8.43 -14.78
CA GLY A 126 -0.73 -9.82 -15.11
C GLY A 126 -0.38 -10.63 -13.85
N LYS A 127 0.84 -11.15 -13.82
CA LYS A 127 1.39 -11.90 -12.67
C LYS A 127 2.28 -11.04 -11.76
N PHE A 128 2.39 -9.72 -12.04
CA PHE A 128 3.21 -8.85 -11.24
C PHE A 128 2.55 -8.57 -9.89
N GLU A 129 3.24 -8.91 -8.82
CA GLU A 129 2.80 -8.70 -7.43
C GLU A 129 4.01 -8.48 -6.53
N PRO A 130 3.83 -7.91 -5.34
CA PRO A 130 4.89 -7.79 -4.34
C PRO A 130 5.46 -9.15 -3.92
N ASP A 131 6.76 -9.20 -3.66
CA ASP A 131 7.40 -10.36 -3.04
C ASP A 131 7.03 -10.47 -1.56
N PHE A 132 6.76 -9.34 -0.90
CA PHE A 132 6.34 -9.30 0.49
C PHE A 132 5.47 -8.08 0.78
N THR A 133 4.39 -8.28 1.52
CA THR A 133 3.47 -7.23 1.96
C THR A 133 3.38 -7.19 3.48
N ILE A 134 3.53 -6.01 4.06
CA ILE A 134 3.32 -5.77 5.49
C ILE A 134 2.06 -4.93 5.62
N TYR A 135 1.00 -5.53 6.15
CA TYR A 135 -0.25 -4.85 6.45
C TYR A 135 -0.26 -4.38 7.91
N LEU A 136 -0.37 -3.07 8.11
CA LEU A 136 -0.50 -2.44 9.41
C LEU A 136 -1.98 -2.35 9.76
N ASP A 137 -2.44 -3.25 10.62
CA ASP A 137 -3.83 -3.29 11.08
C ASP A 137 -4.06 -2.30 12.21
N ILE A 138 -5.09 -1.47 12.05
CA ILE A 138 -5.50 -0.47 13.05
C ILE A 138 -7.03 -0.36 13.04
N ASP A 139 -7.60 -0.10 14.19
CA ASP A 139 -9.01 0.28 14.28
C ASP A 139 -9.25 1.61 13.51
N PRO A 140 -10.28 1.68 12.64
CA PRO A 140 -10.56 2.86 11.85
C PRO A 140 -10.74 4.15 12.66
N VAL A 141 -11.33 4.07 13.85
CA VAL A 141 -11.53 5.24 14.73
C VAL A 141 -10.17 5.80 15.14
N ILE A 142 -9.29 4.93 15.65
CA ILE A 142 -7.93 5.31 16.10
C ILE A 142 -7.12 5.84 14.90
N GLY A 143 -7.22 5.18 13.73
CA GLY A 143 -6.52 5.61 12.53
C GLY A 143 -6.95 6.99 12.06
N LEU A 144 -8.25 7.26 11.99
CA LEU A 144 -8.79 8.56 11.58
C LEU A 144 -8.48 9.68 12.59
N GLU A 145 -8.50 9.39 13.88
CA GLU A 145 -8.07 10.34 14.91
C GLU A 145 -6.60 10.76 14.72
N ARG A 146 -5.72 9.78 14.50
CA ARG A 146 -4.31 10.05 14.20
C ARG A 146 -4.12 10.80 12.87
N ALA A 147 -4.96 10.53 11.86
CA ALA A 147 -4.92 11.23 10.57
C ALA A 147 -5.33 12.70 10.72
N ARG A 148 -6.42 12.98 11.43
CA ARG A 148 -6.88 14.36 11.73
C ARG A 148 -5.83 15.21 12.45
N GLY A 149 -5.05 14.60 13.33
CA GLY A 149 -3.94 15.29 14.02
C GLY A 149 -2.80 15.76 13.11
N ARG A 150 -2.78 15.35 11.82
CA ARG A 150 -1.73 15.71 10.83
C ARG A 150 -2.11 16.86 9.90
N GLY A 151 -3.39 17.27 9.86
CA GLY A 151 -3.89 18.32 8.97
C GLY A 151 -5.25 18.04 8.39
N GLU A 152 -5.60 18.75 7.31
CA GLU A 152 -6.86 18.56 6.60
C GLU A 152 -6.93 17.18 5.95
N LEU A 153 -8.11 16.58 6.03
CA LEU A 153 -8.40 15.26 5.45
C LEU A 153 -8.62 15.40 3.94
N ASP A 154 -8.05 14.50 3.16
CA ASP A 154 -8.33 14.42 1.73
C ASP A 154 -9.71 13.78 1.45
N ARG A 155 -10.14 13.81 0.17
CA ARG A 155 -11.45 13.31 -0.26
C ARG A 155 -11.73 11.85 0.15
N ILE A 156 -10.71 11.02 0.23
CA ILE A 156 -10.84 9.62 0.67
C ILE A 156 -10.94 9.55 2.19
N GLU A 157 -10.13 10.33 2.90
CA GLU A 157 -10.13 10.39 4.36
C GLU A 157 -11.43 10.99 4.95
N GLN A 158 -12.22 11.69 4.13
CA GLN A 158 -13.54 12.23 4.50
C GLN A 158 -14.69 11.21 4.37
N GLN A 159 -14.43 9.98 3.93
CA GLN A 159 -15.47 8.95 3.82
C GLN A 159 -16.02 8.55 5.20
N SER A 160 -17.19 7.88 5.19
CA SER A 160 -17.85 7.44 6.42
C SER A 160 -17.01 6.40 7.19
N LEU A 161 -17.23 6.30 8.49
CA LEU A 161 -16.57 5.30 9.31
C LEU A 161 -16.87 3.87 8.83
N ASP A 162 -18.09 3.60 8.36
CA ASP A 162 -18.48 2.31 7.78
C ASP A 162 -17.66 1.93 6.54
N PHE A 163 -17.30 2.94 5.71
CA PHE A 163 -16.40 2.74 4.59
C PHE A 163 -15.03 2.19 5.06
N PHE A 164 -14.46 2.77 6.13
CA PHE A 164 -13.18 2.34 6.67
C PHE A 164 -13.27 0.98 7.37
N TYR A 165 -14.36 0.64 8.04
CA TYR A 165 -14.56 -0.69 8.60
C TYR A 165 -14.62 -1.76 7.50
N ARG A 166 -15.36 -1.53 6.41
CA ARG A 166 -15.38 -2.43 5.26
C ARG A 166 -14.00 -2.56 4.60
N THR A 167 -13.28 -1.45 4.48
CA THR A 167 -11.91 -1.42 3.94
C THR A 167 -10.96 -2.27 4.80
N ARG A 168 -10.98 -2.11 6.13
CA ARG A 168 -10.21 -2.94 7.07
C ARG A 168 -10.54 -4.41 6.96
N GLN A 169 -11.82 -4.76 6.96
CA GLN A 169 -12.26 -6.15 6.81
C GLN A 169 -11.74 -6.78 5.51
N ARG A 170 -11.74 -6.02 4.42
CA ARG A 170 -11.22 -6.51 3.15
C ARG A 170 -9.70 -6.69 3.19
N TYR A 171 -8.94 -5.79 3.81
CA TYR A 171 -7.51 -5.98 4.03
C TYR A 171 -7.21 -7.26 4.81
N LEU A 172 -7.92 -7.48 5.91
CA LEU A 172 -7.76 -8.69 6.71
C LEU A 172 -8.03 -9.95 5.90
N ALA A 173 -9.12 -9.99 5.13
CA ALA A 173 -9.46 -11.11 4.27
C ALA A 173 -8.39 -11.38 3.18
N LEU A 174 -7.81 -10.33 2.61
CA LEU A 174 -6.76 -10.44 1.58
C LEU A 174 -5.42 -10.90 2.15
N THR A 175 -5.18 -10.66 3.44
CA THR A 175 -3.90 -10.93 4.09
C THR A 175 -3.87 -12.30 4.77
N GLN A 176 -4.99 -12.74 5.36
CA GLN A 176 -5.06 -13.97 6.18
C GLN A 176 -4.62 -15.24 5.46
N ASN A 177 -4.85 -15.33 4.15
CA ASN A 177 -4.52 -16.51 3.33
C ASN A 177 -3.42 -16.23 2.31
N ASN A 178 -2.60 -15.21 2.56
CA ASN A 178 -1.52 -14.80 1.66
C ASN A 178 -0.17 -15.06 2.31
N GLU A 179 0.53 -16.11 1.87
CA GLU A 179 1.86 -16.48 2.38
C GLU A 179 2.93 -15.38 2.18
N LYS A 180 2.68 -14.43 1.26
CA LYS A 180 3.54 -13.27 1.00
C LYS A 180 3.16 -12.05 1.84
N ALA A 181 2.24 -12.18 2.79
CA ALA A 181 1.79 -11.07 3.59
C ALA A 181 1.86 -11.36 5.10
N VAL A 182 2.08 -10.31 5.88
CA VAL A 182 2.04 -10.36 7.34
C VAL A 182 1.16 -9.24 7.87
N ILE A 183 0.43 -9.53 8.94
CA ILE A 183 -0.37 -8.54 9.67
C ILE A 183 0.44 -8.09 10.89
N ILE A 184 0.61 -6.78 11.04
CA ILE A 184 1.22 -6.15 12.20
C ILE A 184 0.15 -5.32 12.90
N ASN A 185 -0.08 -5.56 14.18
CA ASN A 185 -0.97 -4.74 14.99
C ASN A 185 -0.35 -3.37 15.23
N ALA A 186 -0.92 -2.33 14.61
CA ALA A 186 -0.43 -0.94 14.69
C ALA A 186 -0.99 -0.16 15.90
N GLU A 187 -1.78 -0.80 16.77
CA GLU A 187 -2.30 -0.21 18.00
C GLU A 187 -1.34 -0.37 19.18
N GLN A 188 -0.35 -1.25 19.06
CA GLN A 188 0.67 -1.49 20.07
C GLN A 188 1.57 -0.26 20.29
N PRO A 189 2.37 -0.23 21.39
CA PRO A 189 3.45 0.74 21.56
C PRO A 189 4.40 0.73 20.36
N LEU A 190 4.89 1.92 19.99
CA LEU A 190 5.67 2.14 18.78
C LEU A 190 6.89 1.22 18.68
N GLU A 191 7.61 1.03 19.80
CA GLU A 191 8.79 0.17 19.84
C GLU A 191 8.47 -1.28 19.48
N LYS A 192 7.26 -1.74 19.90
CA LYS A 192 6.81 -3.09 19.59
C LYS A 192 6.41 -3.25 18.14
N VAL A 193 5.72 -2.25 17.57
CA VAL A 193 5.39 -2.24 16.13
C VAL A 193 6.68 -2.28 15.30
N VAL A 194 7.68 -1.49 15.66
CA VAL A 194 8.98 -1.47 14.97
C VAL A 194 9.67 -2.83 15.08
N ALA A 195 9.70 -3.43 16.27
CA ALA A 195 10.32 -4.75 16.49
C ALA A 195 9.62 -5.85 15.67
N ASP A 196 8.27 -5.87 15.65
CA ASP A 196 7.49 -6.84 14.90
C ASP A 196 7.74 -6.70 13.38
N ILE A 197 7.84 -5.46 12.86
CA ILE A 197 8.20 -5.20 11.46
C ILE A 197 9.60 -5.72 11.14
N GLN A 198 10.58 -5.40 11.98
CA GLN A 198 11.96 -5.83 11.77
C GLN A 198 12.08 -7.36 11.77
N GLN A 199 11.41 -8.03 12.70
CA GLN A 199 11.34 -9.49 12.75
C GLN A 199 10.70 -10.08 11.50
N ALA A 200 9.59 -9.49 11.02
CA ALA A 200 8.91 -9.94 9.80
C ALA A 200 9.82 -9.81 8.57
N VAL A 201 10.54 -8.68 8.43
CA VAL A 201 11.51 -8.47 7.35
C VAL A 201 12.68 -9.45 7.47
N GLU A 202 13.22 -9.68 8.65
CA GLU A 202 14.31 -10.64 8.88
C GLU A 202 13.90 -12.06 8.49
N LYS A 203 12.70 -12.47 8.87
CA LYS A 203 12.12 -13.76 8.46
C LYS A 203 11.97 -13.85 6.95
N PHE A 204 11.42 -12.83 6.28
CA PHE A 204 11.33 -12.79 4.83
C PHE A 204 12.70 -12.93 4.17
N LEU A 205 13.72 -12.22 4.66
CA LEU A 205 15.08 -12.27 4.13
C LEU A 205 15.74 -13.65 4.29
N SER A 206 15.36 -14.42 5.30
CA SER A 206 15.90 -15.78 5.51
C SER A 206 15.42 -16.77 4.44
N PHE A 207 14.24 -16.52 3.83
CA PHE A 207 13.68 -17.33 2.74
C PHE A 207 14.02 -16.77 1.33
N ALA A 208 14.44 -15.51 1.25
CA ALA A 208 14.72 -14.82 -0.01
C ALA A 208 16.17 -14.99 -0.51
N LYS A 209 17.01 -15.70 0.26
CA LYS A 209 18.37 -16.10 -0.13
C LYS A 209 18.29 -17.32 -1.03
#